data_6cdcc93afc951ef4a251522e8c098b38
#
_entry.id   6cdcc93afc951ef4a251522e8c098b38
#
_cell.length_a   1.000
_cell.length_b   1.000
_cell.length_c   1.000
_cell.angle_alpha   90.00
_cell.angle_beta   90.00
_cell.angle_gamma   90.00
#
_symmetry.space_group_name_H-M   'P 1'
#
loop_
_entity.id
_entity.type
_entity.pdbx_description
1 polymer ?
#
loop_
_entity_poly.entity_id
_entity_poly.type
_entity_poly.pdbx_seq_one_letter_code
_entity_poly.pdbx_strand_id
1 'polypeptide(L)'
;MLFRSDDAVRRLRDLGPPSGLGVGLHLNLTMGRPVSLGGSLCSVRTGRFHTLPALVARAVTGRLDPGDVAIECTAQLARLRNTGLVVTHLDSHRHVHVLPGVWGAVVETARATGVPVVRVPLEPWSINPVNWRASLKKAALRVAWGVASRGVTPLDRPDRFVGISLQGSRSLPARLLAVLDRLGPGTTELMVHPGYADGDLAAWDDYTAPRARELAALTLPEVRERFREGRFRLIHFGAL
;
A
#
# COMPACT_ATOMS: atom_id res chain seq x y z
N MET A 1 -5.31 7.21 -5.14
CA MET A 1 -6.06 6.63 -6.28
C MET A 1 -7.51 7.02 -6.11
N LEU A 2 -8.02 7.93 -6.90
CA LEU A 2 -9.42 8.31 -6.84
C LEU A 2 -10.23 7.19 -7.47
N PHE A 3 -11.21 6.63 -6.75
CA PHE A 3 -12.21 5.76 -7.37
C PHE A 3 -12.90 6.56 -8.49
N ARG A 4 -12.56 6.25 -9.72
CA ARG A 4 -13.18 6.86 -10.90
C ARG A 4 -14.34 6.03 -11.45
N SER A 5 -14.53 4.83 -10.89
CA SER A 5 -15.52 3.90 -11.35
C SER A 5 -16.50 3.57 -10.23
N ASP A 6 -17.67 4.19 -10.28
CA ASP A 6 -18.81 3.81 -9.43
C ASP A 6 -19.18 2.34 -9.64
N ASP A 7 -18.85 1.78 -10.81
CA ASP A 7 -19.03 0.37 -11.13
C ASP A 7 -18.11 -0.52 -10.29
N ALA A 8 -16.83 -0.17 -10.14
CA ALA A 8 -15.90 -0.93 -9.28
C ALA A 8 -16.34 -0.91 -7.82
N VAL A 9 -16.86 0.23 -7.33
CA VAL A 9 -17.40 0.35 -5.97
C VAL A 9 -18.65 -0.51 -5.82
N ARG A 10 -19.56 -0.49 -6.78
CA ARG A 10 -20.75 -1.36 -6.76
C ARG A 10 -20.35 -2.82 -6.71
N ARG A 11 -19.46 -3.28 -7.60
CA ARG A 11 -18.96 -4.67 -7.62
C ARG A 11 -18.30 -5.08 -6.29
N LEU A 12 -17.52 -4.20 -5.66
CA LEU A 12 -16.94 -4.47 -4.36
C LEU A 12 -18.00 -4.62 -3.27
N ARG A 13 -19.07 -3.81 -3.31
CA ARG A 13 -20.21 -3.95 -2.38
C ARG A 13 -20.99 -5.25 -2.63
N ASP A 14 -21.23 -5.59 -3.90
CA ASP A 14 -21.98 -6.80 -4.29
C ASP A 14 -21.23 -8.08 -3.90
N LEU A 15 -19.89 -8.06 -3.89
CA LEU A 15 -19.09 -9.15 -3.34
C LEU A 15 -19.30 -9.33 -1.83
N GLY A 16 -19.63 -8.26 -1.10
CA GLY A 16 -20.05 -8.27 0.30
C GLY A 16 -19.07 -8.90 1.31
N PRO A 17 -19.41 -8.87 2.60
CA PRO A 17 -18.61 -9.51 3.66
C PRO A 17 -18.33 -11.00 3.47
N PRO A 18 -19.21 -11.81 2.83
CA PRO A 18 -18.93 -13.22 2.58
C PRO A 18 -17.77 -13.50 1.62
N SER A 19 -17.33 -12.51 0.82
CA SER A 19 -16.23 -12.69 -0.13
C SER A 19 -14.85 -12.88 0.51
N GLY A 20 -14.70 -12.61 1.81
CA GLY A 20 -13.41 -12.62 2.48
C GLY A 20 -12.45 -11.51 2.02
N LEU A 21 -12.95 -10.48 1.32
CA LEU A 21 -12.14 -9.34 0.88
C LEU A 21 -12.13 -8.23 1.93
N GLY A 22 -10.95 -7.76 2.30
CA GLY A 22 -10.77 -6.53 3.06
C GLY A 22 -10.48 -5.35 2.13
N VAL A 23 -11.13 -4.21 2.39
CA VAL A 23 -10.88 -2.97 1.64
C VAL A 23 -10.00 -2.04 2.45
N GLY A 24 -8.92 -1.52 1.86
CA GLY A 24 -8.04 -0.55 2.49
C GLY A 24 -8.03 0.80 1.76
N LEU A 25 -7.69 1.85 2.50
CA LEU A 25 -7.35 3.12 1.89
C LEU A 25 -5.90 3.10 1.41
N HIS A 26 -5.69 3.16 0.10
CA HIS A 26 -4.38 3.44 -0.49
C HIS A 26 -4.17 4.95 -0.53
N LEU A 27 -3.65 5.50 0.59
CA LEU A 27 -3.44 6.94 0.78
C LEU A 27 -2.55 7.51 -0.33
N ASN A 28 -3.04 8.53 -1.00
CA ASN A 28 -2.32 9.22 -2.06
C ASN A 28 -1.87 10.61 -1.60
N LEU A 29 -0.55 10.83 -1.57
CA LEU A 29 0.08 12.12 -1.27
C LEU A 29 1.03 12.59 -2.38
N THR A 30 1.00 11.95 -3.57
CA THR A 30 2.01 12.14 -4.61
C THR A 30 1.46 12.39 -6.01
N MET A 31 0.17 12.20 -6.23
CA MET A 31 -0.43 12.30 -7.57
C MET A 31 -1.73 13.10 -7.58
N GLY A 32 -1.88 13.98 -8.55
CA GLY A 32 -3.11 14.74 -8.76
C GLY A 32 -3.30 15.87 -7.75
N ARG A 33 -4.53 16.13 -7.36
CA ARG A 33 -4.92 17.15 -6.38
C ARG A 33 -5.38 16.50 -5.08
N PRO A 34 -5.21 17.14 -3.92
CA PRO A 34 -5.73 16.66 -2.65
C PRO A 34 -7.26 16.63 -2.65
N VAL A 35 -7.83 15.88 -1.73
CA VAL A 35 -9.27 15.92 -1.40
C VAL A 35 -9.55 17.10 -0.46
N SER A 36 -8.58 17.40 0.42
CA SER A 36 -8.58 18.56 1.33
C SER A 36 -7.99 19.80 0.65
N LEU A 37 -7.67 20.83 1.45
CA LEU A 37 -6.95 22.02 0.98
C LEU A 37 -5.47 21.75 0.64
N GLY A 38 -4.92 20.64 1.12
CA GLY A 38 -3.59 20.15 0.80
C GLY A 38 -2.42 20.80 1.54
N GLY A 39 -2.50 22.05 1.94
CA GLY A 39 -1.49 22.74 2.74
C GLY A 39 -0.05 22.47 2.30
N SER A 40 0.79 22.03 3.24
CA SER A 40 2.22 21.71 3.02
C SER A 40 2.47 20.54 2.06
N LEU A 41 1.44 19.74 1.74
CA LEU A 41 1.51 18.60 0.82
C LEU A 41 1.52 19.02 -0.64
N CYS A 42 1.12 20.26 -0.95
CA CYS A 42 0.86 20.72 -2.30
C CYS A 42 1.74 21.90 -2.71
N SER A 43 1.99 21.98 -4.01
CA SER A 43 2.60 23.15 -4.61
C SER A 43 1.57 24.28 -4.66
N VAL A 44 1.87 25.42 -4.04
CA VAL A 44 1.04 26.64 -4.07
C VAL A 44 0.74 27.07 -5.51
N ARG A 45 1.71 26.93 -6.42
CA ARG A 45 1.57 27.32 -7.81
C ARG A 45 0.54 26.49 -8.59
N THR A 46 0.45 25.18 -8.32
CA THR A 46 -0.35 24.26 -9.13
C THR A 46 -1.56 23.68 -8.37
N GLY A 47 -1.61 23.78 -7.06
CA GLY A 47 -2.59 23.11 -6.19
C GLY A 47 -2.56 21.59 -6.31
N ARG A 48 -1.45 21.02 -6.79
CA ARG A 48 -1.24 19.57 -6.92
C ARG A 48 -0.26 19.08 -5.88
N PHE A 49 -0.37 17.83 -5.51
CA PHE A 49 0.64 17.18 -4.65
C PHE A 49 2.05 17.40 -5.19
N HIS A 50 3.00 17.50 -4.29
CA HIS A 50 4.41 17.50 -4.63
C HIS A 50 4.81 16.19 -5.33
N THR A 51 5.80 16.26 -6.22
CA THR A 51 6.44 15.05 -6.76
C THR A 51 7.08 14.23 -5.64
N LEU A 52 7.26 12.93 -5.84
CA LEU A 52 7.86 12.06 -4.81
C LEU A 52 9.21 12.60 -4.27
N PRO A 53 10.19 13.03 -5.11
CA PRO A 53 11.43 13.61 -4.59
C PRO A 53 11.19 14.85 -3.73
N ALA A 54 10.30 15.74 -4.15
CA ALA A 54 9.99 16.96 -3.39
C ALA A 54 9.26 16.63 -2.07
N LEU A 55 8.34 15.67 -2.06
CA LEU A 55 7.68 15.21 -0.84
C LEU A 55 8.70 14.61 0.14
N VAL A 56 9.60 13.74 -0.33
CA VAL A 56 10.66 13.15 0.50
C VAL A 56 11.58 14.23 1.07
N ALA A 57 12.04 15.17 0.24
CA ALA A 57 12.87 16.28 0.70
C ALA A 57 12.16 17.11 1.79
N ARG A 58 10.88 17.41 1.62
CA ARG A 58 10.08 18.15 2.62
C ARG A 58 9.92 17.36 3.91
N ALA A 59 9.68 16.04 3.82
CA ALA A 59 9.57 15.16 4.98
C ALA A 59 10.88 15.14 5.80
N VAL A 60 12.02 14.95 5.11
CA VAL A 60 13.34 14.88 5.78
C VAL A 60 13.75 16.23 6.37
N THR A 61 13.35 17.34 5.76
CA THR A 61 13.69 18.70 6.26
C THR A 61 12.64 19.27 7.22
N GLY A 62 11.64 18.48 7.65
CA GLY A 62 10.60 18.94 8.59
C GLY A 62 9.64 19.99 8.01
N ARG A 63 9.52 20.06 6.68
CA ARG A 63 8.66 21.02 5.97
C ARG A 63 7.27 20.47 5.63
N LEU A 64 6.95 19.26 6.06
CA LEU A 64 5.60 18.72 6.04
C LEU A 64 4.94 18.99 7.39
N ASP A 65 3.76 19.56 7.35
CA ASP A 65 2.92 19.69 8.54
C ASP A 65 2.15 18.39 8.78
N PRO A 66 2.36 17.69 9.91
CA PRO A 66 1.58 16.48 10.23
C PRO A 66 0.07 16.73 10.30
N GLY A 67 -0.37 17.94 10.63
CA GLY A 67 -1.78 18.34 10.61
C GLY A 67 -2.38 18.29 9.21
N ASP A 68 -1.66 18.79 8.20
CA ASP A 68 -2.09 18.71 6.81
C ASP A 68 -2.19 17.25 6.34
N VAL A 69 -1.25 16.40 6.79
CA VAL A 69 -1.29 14.95 6.49
C VAL A 69 -2.53 14.29 7.11
N ALA A 70 -2.81 14.60 8.37
CA ALA A 70 -3.97 14.05 9.09
C ALA A 70 -5.29 14.49 8.44
N ILE A 71 -5.40 15.77 8.07
CA ILE A 71 -6.58 16.32 7.38
C ILE A 71 -6.79 15.62 6.03
N GLU A 72 -5.75 15.48 5.23
CA GLU A 72 -5.86 14.81 3.92
C GLU A 72 -6.17 13.32 4.06
N CYS A 73 -5.52 12.62 5.00
CA CYS A 73 -5.80 11.21 5.28
C CYS A 73 -7.26 11.02 5.71
N THR A 74 -7.76 11.85 6.61
CA THR A 74 -9.17 11.84 7.06
C THR A 74 -10.12 12.11 5.90
N ALA A 75 -9.82 13.09 5.05
CA ALA A 75 -10.66 13.43 3.90
C ALA A 75 -10.74 12.28 2.88
N GLN A 76 -9.61 11.64 2.57
CA GLN A 76 -9.59 10.48 1.68
C GLN A 76 -10.32 9.27 2.29
N LEU A 77 -10.16 9.03 3.59
CA LEU A 77 -10.84 7.97 4.32
C LEU A 77 -12.37 8.20 4.35
N ALA A 78 -12.80 9.42 4.66
CA ALA A 78 -14.22 9.78 4.64
C ALA A 78 -14.83 9.58 3.24
N ARG A 79 -14.13 9.99 2.19
CA ARG A 79 -14.58 9.77 0.81
C ARG A 79 -14.74 8.29 0.48
N LEU A 80 -13.81 7.43 0.94
CA LEU A 80 -13.92 5.98 0.75
C LEU A 80 -15.11 5.41 1.54
N ARG A 81 -15.28 5.79 2.81
CA ARG A 81 -16.39 5.34 3.65
C ARG A 81 -17.76 5.78 3.16
N ASN A 82 -17.85 6.96 2.56
CA ASN A 82 -19.09 7.45 1.94
C ASN A 82 -19.57 6.57 0.78
N THR A 83 -18.73 5.67 0.27
CA THR A 83 -19.15 4.63 -0.68
C THR A 83 -19.84 3.42 -0.01
N GLY A 84 -19.96 3.39 1.31
CA GLY A 84 -20.56 2.28 2.08
C GLY A 84 -19.60 1.11 2.34
N LEU A 85 -18.31 1.24 1.99
CA LEU A 85 -17.30 0.20 2.23
C LEU A 85 -16.69 0.33 3.63
N VAL A 86 -16.49 -0.83 4.29
CA VAL A 86 -15.75 -0.92 5.55
C VAL A 86 -14.26 -0.91 5.27
N VAL A 87 -13.54 0.02 5.89
CA VAL A 87 -12.08 0.15 5.71
C VAL A 87 -11.35 -0.63 6.80
N THR A 88 -10.62 -1.66 6.40
CA THR A 88 -9.91 -2.57 7.30
C THR A 88 -8.45 -2.19 7.55
N HIS A 89 -7.85 -1.39 6.68
CA HIS A 89 -6.44 -0.99 6.81
C HIS A 89 -6.11 0.28 6.02
N LEU A 90 -4.95 0.84 6.33
CA LEU A 90 -4.33 1.93 5.58
C LEU A 90 -2.97 1.48 5.02
N ASP A 91 -2.71 1.87 3.80
CA ASP A 91 -1.38 1.87 3.20
C ASP A 91 -1.20 3.13 2.35
N SER A 92 -0.17 3.25 1.53
CA SER A 92 -0.05 4.42 0.66
C SER A 92 0.65 4.15 -0.66
N HIS A 93 0.32 4.96 -1.64
CA HIS A 93 1.05 5.01 -2.90
C HIS A 93 2.54 5.26 -2.64
N ARG A 94 3.40 4.38 -3.19
CA ARG A 94 4.87 4.42 -3.03
C ARG A 94 5.37 4.35 -1.60
N HIS A 95 4.56 3.85 -0.66
CA HIS A 95 4.88 3.71 0.75
C HIS A 95 5.26 5.03 1.46
N VAL A 96 4.77 6.17 1.00
CA VAL A 96 5.12 7.48 1.57
C VAL A 96 4.61 7.67 3.00
N HIS A 97 3.68 6.83 3.46
CA HIS A 97 3.18 6.88 4.85
C HIS A 97 4.27 6.59 5.90
N VAL A 98 5.38 5.93 5.52
CA VAL A 98 6.50 5.67 6.46
C VAL A 98 7.54 6.79 6.49
N LEU A 99 7.28 7.94 5.88
CA LEU A 99 8.17 9.09 5.93
C LEU A 99 8.06 9.84 7.27
N PRO A 100 9.14 10.51 7.71
CA PRO A 100 9.09 11.44 8.83
C PRO A 100 7.98 12.50 8.63
N GLY A 101 7.26 12.83 9.72
CA GLY A 101 6.12 13.77 9.67
C GLY A 101 4.84 13.20 9.04
N VAL A 102 4.90 12.01 8.41
CA VAL A 102 3.71 11.37 7.81
C VAL A 102 3.23 10.20 8.67
N TRP A 103 4.13 9.32 9.12
CA TRP A 103 3.77 8.11 9.85
C TRP A 103 2.90 8.37 11.08
N GLY A 104 3.35 9.26 11.97
CA GLY A 104 2.59 9.59 13.19
C GLY A 104 1.18 10.07 12.88
N ALA A 105 1.05 11.01 11.93
CA ALA A 105 -0.25 11.55 11.52
C ALA A 105 -1.18 10.46 10.95
N VAL A 106 -0.65 9.53 10.15
CA VAL A 106 -1.43 8.42 9.58
C VAL A 106 -1.89 7.44 10.67
N VAL A 107 -1.00 7.08 11.61
CA VAL A 107 -1.33 6.18 12.73
C VAL A 107 -2.37 6.81 13.65
N GLU A 108 -2.22 8.09 14.01
CA GLU A 108 -3.20 8.80 14.84
C GLU A 108 -4.56 8.93 14.13
N THR A 109 -4.56 9.22 12.82
CA THR A 109 -5.79 9.24 12.02
C THR A 109 -6.44 7.85 12.01
N ALA A 110 -5.68 6.78 11.84
CA ALA A 110 -6.19 5.42 11.86
C ALA A 110 -6.85 5.09 13.21
N ARG A 111 -6.20 5.43 14.34
CA ARG A 111 -6.76 5.27 15.70
C ARG A 111 -8.05 6.07 15.88
N ALA A 112 -8.00 7.36 15.58
CA ALA A 112 -9.14 8.26 15.75
C ALA A 112 -10.36 7.84 14.91
N THR A 113 -10.11 7.15 13.80
CA THR A 113 -11.16 6.70 12.88
C THR A 113 -11.49 5.21 13.02
N GLY A 114 -10.87 4.47 13.95
CA GLY A 114 -11.12 3.06 14.18
C GLY A 114 -10.64 2.14 13.04
N VAL A 115 -9.60 2.54 12.29
CA VAL A 115 -8.95 1.63 11.33
C VAL A 115 -7.85 0.86 12.05
N PRO A 116 -7.96 -0.49 12.16
CA PRO A 116 -7.12 -1.27 13.08
C PRO A 116 -5.68 -1.43 12.60
N VAL A 117 -5.42 -1.37 11.30
CA VAL A 117 -4.13 -1.74 10.71
C VAL A 117 -3.56 -0.66 9.82
N VAL A 118 -2.27 -0.37 9.98
CA VAL A 118 -1.46 0.41 9.03
C VAL A 118 -0.28 -0.42 8.57
N ARG A 119 -0.12 -0.55 7.24
CA ARG A 119 0.98 -1.32 6.62
C ARG A 119 2.35 -0.87 7.10
N VAL A 120 3.23 -1.84 7.39
CA VAL A 120 4.66 -1.60 7.63
C VAL A 120 5.47 -2.32 6.55
N PRO A 121 5.94 -1.64 5.50
CA PRO A 121 6.51 -2.26 4.30
C PRO A 121 7.99 -2.62 4.48
N LEU A 122 8.33 -3.39 5.52
CA LEU A 122 9.69 -3.80 5.86
C LEU A 122 9.96 -5.24 5.39
N GLU A 123 10.30 -5.39 4.12
CA GLU A 123 10.64 -6.70 3.56
C GLU A 123 12.01 -7.21 4.07
N PRO A 124 12.12 -8.49 4.48
CA PRO A 124 13.40 -9.10 4.86
C PRO A 124 14.46 -9.08 3.74
N TRP A 125 15.73 -8.93 4.11
CA TRP A 125 16.84 -8.93 3.14
C TRP A 125 17.01 -10.28 2.42
N SER A 126 16.66 -11.39 3.08
CA SER A 126 16.70 -12.73 2.53
C SER A 126 15.78 -12.97 1.33
N ILE A 127 14.78 -12.09 1.16
CA ILE A 127 13.88 -12.16 0.02
C ILE A 127 14.55 -11.49 -1.19
N ASN A 128 14.96 -12.29 -2.17
CA ASN A 128 15.56 -11.87 -3.43
C ASN A 128 16.71 -10.84 -3.30
N PRO A 129 17.86 -11.21 -2.71
CA PRO A 129 18.96 -10.29 -2.44
C PRO A 129 19.66 -9.75 -3.70
N VAL A 130 19.49 -10.40 -4.84
CA VAL A 130 20.21 -10.08 -6.10
C VAL A 130 19.66 -8.83 -6.82
N ASN A 131 18.44 -8.40 -6.49
CA ASN A 131 17.86 -7.20 -7.11
C ASN A 131 18.33 -5.94 -6.37
N TRP A 132 19.40 -5.29 -6.86
CA TRP A 132 19.98 -4.09 -6.25
C TRP A 132 19.00 -2.92 -6.10
N ARG A 133 18.06 -2.74 -7.07
CA ARG A 133 17.03 -1.67 -7.00
C ARG A 133 16.04 -1.95 -5.88
N ALA A 134 15.61 -3.21 -5.72
CA ALA A 134 14.76 -3.61 -4.60
C ALA A 134 15.52 -3.46 -3.28
N SER A 135 16.81 -3.82 -3.22
CA SER A 135 17.65 -3.67 -2.03
C SER A 135 17.79 -2.20 -1.63
N LEU A 136 18.01 -1.30 -2.58
CA LEU A 136 18.07 0.14 -2.31
C LEU A 136 16.71 0.66 -1.77
N LYS A 137 15.59 0.25 -2.37
CA LYS A 137 14.25 0.60 -1.88
C LYS A 137 14.00 0.07 -0.47
N LYS A 138 14.40 -1.17 -0.17
CA LYS A 138 14.32 -1.76 1.17
C LYS A 138 15.13 -0.95 2.19
N ALA A 139 16.37 -0.56 1.82
CA ALA A 139 17.23 0.26 2.68
C ALA A 139 16.58 1.62 2.98
N ALA A 140 16.12 2.32 1.94
CA ALA A 140 15.46 3.61 2.09
C ALA A 140 14.22 3.54 2.99
N LEU A 141 13.38 2.52 2.80
CA LEU A 141 12.20 2.30 3.64
C LEU A 141 12.55 1.99 5.10
N ARG A 142 13.62 1.21 5.35
CA ARG A 142 14.10 0.94 6.72
C ARG A 142 14.61 2.20 7.41
N VAL A 143 15.38 3.02 6.70
CA VAL A 143 15.88 4.30 7.25
C VAL A 143 14.70 5.23 7.56
N ALA A 144 13.80 5.41 6.60
CA ALA A 144 12.61 6.24 6.80
C ALA A 144 11.78 5.76 7.99
N TRP A 145 11.49 4.46 8.06
CA TRP A 145 10.79 3.83 9.17
C TRP A 145 11.50 4.02 10.51
N GLY A 146 12.82 3.78 10.56
CA GLY A 146 13.62 3.91 11.78
C GLY A 146 13.60 5.32 12.38
N VAL A 147 13.37 6.33 11.55
CA VAL A 147 13.18 7.72 12.00
C VAL A 147 11.71 7.99 12.36
N ALA A 148 10.80 7.63 11.47
CA ALA A 148 9.38 8.00 11.56
C ALA A 148 8.61 7.26 12.67
N SER A 149 9.05 6.04 13.02
CA SER A 149 8.39 5.21 14.03
C SER A 149 8.77 5.55 15.48
N ARG A 150 9.75 6.43 15.70
CA ARG A 150 10.20 6.81 17.05
C ARG A 150 9.06 7.51 17.79
N GLY A 151 8.76 6.99 18.99
CA GLY A 151 7.72 7.56 19.86
C GLY A 151 6.28 7.31 19.37
N VAL A 152 6.10 6.55 18.30
CA VAL A 152 4.78 6.20 17.78
C VAL A 152 4.50 4.72 18.04
N THR A 153 3.53 4.42 18.88
CA THR A 153 3.08 3.03 19.10
C THR A 153 2.41 2.54 17.82
N PRO A 154 2.88 1.46 17.19
CA PRO A 154 2.25 0.92 15.99
C PRO A 154 0.86 0.36 16.30
N LEU A 155 0.03 0.26 15.27
CA LEU A 155 -1.20 -0.51 15.25
C LEU A 155 -0.87 -1.98 14.90
N ASP A 156 -1.91 -2.83 14.91
CA ASP A 156 -1.77 -4.22 14.50
C ASP A 156 -1.17 -4.34 13.10
N ARG A 157 -0.39 -5.36 12.89
CA ARG A 157 0.31 -5.59 11.61
C ARG A 157 0.66 -7.06 11.45
N PRO A 158 0.84 -7.54 10.22
CA PRO A 158 1.45 -8.84 9.96
C PRO A 158 2.87 -8.93 10.51
N ASP A 159 3.31 -10.14 10.86
CA ASP A 159 4.67 -10.41 11.34
C ASP A 159 5.72 -10.11 10.26
N ARG A 160 5.33 -10.27 8.99
CA ARG A 160 6.19 -10.10 7.82
C ARG A 160 5.49 -9.36 6.70
N PHE A 161 6.29 -8.67 5.90
CA PHE A 161 5.87 -8.05 4.65
C PHE A 161 6.77 -8.52 3.51
N VAL A 162 6.18 -8.88 2.37
CA VAL A 162 6.88 -9.31 1.15
C VAL A 162 6.20 -8.67 -0.06
N GLY A 163 6.98 -8.35 -1.10
CA GLY A 163 6.43 -7.85 -2.36
C GLY A 163 7.31 -6.81 -3.06
N ILE A 164 8.17 -6.07 -2.33
CA ILE A 164 9.09 -5.11 -2.95
C ILE A 164 10.01 -5.80 -3.96
N SER A 165 10.53 -6.96 -3.58
CA SER A 165 11.43 -7.75 -4.43
C SER A 165 10.74 -8.46 -5.59
N LEU A 166 9.43 -8.62 -5.51
CA LEU A 166 8.62 -9.25 -6.55
C LEU A 166 8.15 -8.24 -7.60
N GLN A 167 8.04 -6.96 -7.21
CA GLN A 167 7.49 -5.90 -8.03
C GLN A 167 8.21 -5.77 -9.37
N GLY A 168 7.47 -5.86 -10.48
CA GLY A 168 7.99 -5.71 -11.83
C GLY A 168 8.83 -6.89 -12.35
N SER A 169 8.93 -7.99 -11.61
CA SER A 169 9.70 -9.17 -12.01
C SER A 169 9.14 -9.80 -13.28
N ARG A 170 10.02 -10.12 -14.24
CA ARG A 170 9.68 -10.89 -15.44
C ARG A 170 9.47 -12.38 -15.13
N SER A 171 10.15 -12.90 -14.11
CA SER A 171 10.02 -14.28 -13.62
C SER A 171 9.17 -14.37 -12.35
N LEU A 172 8.09 -13.59 -12.31
CA LEU A 172 7.24 -13.48 -11.12
C LEU A 172 6.67 -14.83 -10.65
N PRO A 173 6.14 -15.73 -11.50
CA PRO A 173 5.61 -17.00 -11.03
C PRO A 173 6.62 -17.83 -10.23
N ALA A 174 7.80 -18.06 -10.78
CA ALA A 174 8.84 -18.84 -10.10
C ALA A 174 9.31 -18.19 -8.80
N ARG A 175 9.44 -16.84 -8.79
CA ARG A 175 9.82 -16.09 -7.57
C ARG A 175 8.74 -16.11 -6.52
N LEU A 176 7.48 -16.01 -6.92
CA LEU A 176 6.33 -16.08 -6.01
C LEU A 176 6.27 -17.46 -5.34
N LEU A 177 6.38 -18.54 -6.12
CA LEU A 177 6.43 -19.89 -5.58
C LEU A 177 7.60 -20.06 -4.61
N ALA A 178 8.82 -19.62 -5.00
CA ALA A 178 9.99 -19.69 -4.12
C ALA A 178 9.83 -18.89 -2.82
N VAL A 179 9.08 -17.79 -2.83
CA VAL A 179 8.73 -17.03 -1.62
C VAL A 179 7.73 -17.82 -0.78
N LEU A 180 6.65 -18.32 -1.38
CA LEU A 180 5.64 -19.10 -0.67
C LEU A 180 6.24 -20.34 0.00
N ASP A 181 7.17 -21.04 -0.68
CA ASP A 181 7.84 -22.23 -0.14
C ASP A 181 8.71 -21.92 1.10
N ARG A 182 9.20 -20.68 1.24
CA ARG A 182 10.06 -20.21 2.34
C ARG A 182 9.31 -19.52 3.47
N LEU A 183 8.00 -19.29 3.34
CA LEU A 183 7.23 -18.70 4.43
C LEU A 183 7.17 -19.64 5.62
N GLY A 184 7.60 -19.13 6.78
CA GLY A 184 7.47 -19.83 8.06
C GLY A 184 6.16 -19.49 8.77
N PRO A 185 5.94 -20.02 9.99
CA PRO A 185 4.79 -19.73 10.82
C PRO A 185 4.57 -18.23 11.04
N GLY A 186 3.32 -17.81 11.27
CA GLY A 186 2.93 -16.42 11.50
C GLY A 186 2.25 -15.81 10.28
N THR A 187 1.91 -14.54 10.40
CA THR A 187 1.15 -13.78 9.40
C THR A 187 2.09 -13.06 8.44
N THR A 188 1.87 -13.22 7.14
CA THR A 188 2.68 -12.53 6.11
C THR A 188 1.76 -11.75 5.19
N GLU A 189 2.03 -10.45 5.05
CA GLU A 189 1.44 -9.64 4.00
C GLU A 189 2.19 -9.85 2.69
N LEU A 190 1.48 -10.25 1.64
CA LEU A 190 2.00 -10.32 0.28
C LEU A 190 1.46 -9.15 -0.54
N MET A 191 2.33 -8.18 -0.85
CA MET A 191 1.97 -7.04 -1.69
C MET A 191 2.10 -7.41 -3.17
N VAL A 192 1.01 -7.23 -3.89
CA VAL A 192 0.92 -7.40 -5.35
C VAL A 192 0.08 -6.28 -5.97
N HIS A 193 0.21 -6.08 -7.27
CA HIS A 193 -0.50 -5.05 -8.03
C HIS A 193 -1.19 -5.65 -9.27
N PRO A 194 -2.05 -6.68 -9.12
CA PRO A 194 -2.74 -7.26 -10.27
C PRO A 194 -3.69 -6.24 -10.91
N GLY A 195 -3.82 -6.30 -12.22
CA GLY A 195 -4.76 -5.45 -12.95
C GLY A 195 -4.67 -5.63 -14.45
N TYR A 196 -5.70 -5.18 -15.15
CA TYR A 196 -5.68 -5.11 -16.60
C TYR A 196 -4.90 -3.86 -17.03
N ALA A 197 -4.08 -4.01 -18.08
CA ALA A 197 -3.35 -2.91 -18.69
C ALA A 197 -4.25 -2.26 -19.75
N ASP A 198 -5.04 -1.28 -19.35
CA ASP A 198 -5.89 -0.49 -20.24
C ASP A 198 -5.36 0.94 -20.42
N GLY A 199 -5.94 1.66 -21.38
CA GLY A 199 -5.53 3.02 -21.71
C GLY A 199 -5.80 4.02 -20.57
N ASP A 200 -6.84 3.79 -19.80
CA ASP A 200 -7.19 4.64 -18.66
C ASP A 200 -6.15 4.56 -17.55
N LEU A 201 -5.66 3.35 -17.26
CA LEU A 201 -4.60 3.15 -16.28
C LEU A 201 -3.28 3.78 -16.76
N ALA A 202 -2.93 3.61 -18.04
CA ALA A 202 -1.70 4.14 -18.62
C ALA A 202 -1.60 5.68 -18.56
N ALA A 203 -2.73 6.37 -18.54
CA ALA A 203 -2.77 7.83 -18.38
C ALA A 203 -2.33 8.31 -16.98
N TRP A 204 -2.30 7.40 -15.99
CA TRP A 204 -2.06 7.76 -14.58
C TRP A 204 -0.89 7.03 -13.92
N ASP A 205 -0.52 5.86 -14.42
CA ASP A 205 0.51 5.02 -13.81
C ASP A 205 1.33 4.32 -14.90
N ASP A 206 2.63 4.52 -14.87
CA ASP A 206 3.58 3.86 -15.78
C ASP A 206 3.71 2.35 -15.47
N TYR A 207 3.23 1.92 -14.30
CA TYR A 207 3.28 0.51 -13.88
C TYR A 207 2.08 -0.28 -14.43
N THR A 208 1.93 -0.36 -15.75
CA THR A 208 0.79 -1.01 -16.42
C THR A 208 1.08 -2.46 -16.83
N ALA A 209 2.04 -2.68 -17.72
CA ALA A 209 2.40 -4.01 -18.21
C ALA A 209 2.80 -5.00 -17.07
N PRO A 210 3.50 -4.59 -15.98
CA PRO A 210 3.72 -5.48 -14.86
C PRO A 210 2.44 -5.93 -14.15
N ARG A 211 1.38 -5.10 -14.09
CA ARG A 211 0.10 -5.46 -13.45
C ARG A 211 -0.57 -6.65 -14.13
N ALA A 212 -0.59 -6.66 -15.47
CA ALA A 212 -1.13 -7.79 -16.24
C ALA A 212 -0.33 -9.07 -15.99
N ARG A 213 1.01 -8.97 -15.89
CA ARG A 213 1.85 -10.13 -15.52
C ARG A 213 1.60 -10.61 -14.09
N GLU A 214 1.38 -9.70 -13.16
CA GLU A 214 1.04 -10.05 -11.78
C GLU A 214 -0.32 -10.75 -11.71
N LEU A 215 -1.32 -10.25 -12.43
CA LEU A 215 -2.62 -10.90 -12.54
C LEU A 215 -2.50 -12.31 -13.12
N ALA A 216 -1.77 -12.46 -14.24
CA ALA A 216 -1.55 -13.75 -14.85
C ALA A 216 -0.82 -14.72 -13.91
N ALA A 217 0.22 -14.27 -13.21
CA ALA A 217 0.97 -15.08 -12.26
C ALA A 217 0.11 -15.58 -11.09
N LEU A 218 -0.72 -14.70 -10.51
CA LEU A 218 -1.60 -15.05 -9.37
C LEU A 218 -2.73 -16.02 -9.77
N THR A 219 -3.08 -16.09 -11.04
CA THR A 219 -4.13 -16.97 -11.56
C THR A 219 -3.60 -18.28 -12.13
N LEU A 220 -2.27 -18.49 -12.17
CA LEU A 220 -1.68 -19.75 -12.60
C LEU A 220 -2.13 -20.92 -11.73
N PRO A 221 -2.39 -22.10 -12.31
CA PRO A 221 -2.79 -23.29 -11.57
C PRO A 221 -1.82 -23.63 -10.44
N GLU A 222 -0.52 -23.59 -10.68
CA GLU A 222 0.52 -23.92 -9.70
C GLU A 222 0.52 -22.98 -8.49
N VAL A 223 0.29 -21.69 -8.71
CA VAL A 223 0.19 -20.70 -7.63
C VAL A 223 -1.10 -20.90 -6.84
N ARG A 224 -2.22 -21.13 -7.53
CA ARG A 224 -3.51 -21.40 -6.89
C ARG A 224 -3.47 -22.64 -6.03
N GLU A 225 -2.80 -23.71 -6.50
CA GLU A 225 -2.67 -24.97 -5.78
C GLU A 225 -1.90 -24.78 -4.46
N ARG A 226 -0.83 -23.99 -4.45
CA ARG A 226 -0.10 -23.65 -3.21
C ARG A 226 -1.00 -23.09 -2.10
N PHE A 227 -2.03 -22.34 -2.46
CA PHE A 227 -3.00 -21.81 -1.49
C PHE A 227 -4.08 -22.83 -1.11
N ARG A 228 -4.34 -23.84 -1.96
CA ARG A 228 -5.31 -24.92 -1.71
C ARG A 228 -4.74 -26.07 -0.87
N GLU A 229 -3.45 -26.31 -0.92
CA GLU A 229 -2.74 -27.38 -0.18
C GLU A 229 -2.91 -27.29 1.35
N GLY A 230 -3.64 -26.29 1.85
CA GLY A 230 -3.93 -26.13 3.29
C GLY A 230 -2.75 -25.63 4.13
N ARG A 231 -1.59 -25.39 3.52
CA ARG A 231 -0.41 -24.84 4.20
C ARG A 231 -0.62 -23.38 4.61
N PHE A 232 -1.44 -22.62 3.88
CA PHE A 232 -1.75 -21.22 4.13
C PHE A 232 -3.23 -21.02 4.33
N ARG A 233 -3.57 -20.16 5.28
CA ARG A 233 -4.90 -19.59 5.41
C ARG A 233 -4.88 -18.16 4.86
N LEU A 234 -5.59 -17.91 3.77
CA LEU A 234 -5.77 -16.56 3.25
C LEU A 234 -6.72 -15.79 4.16
N ILE A 235 -6.25 -14.64 4.61
CA ILE A 235 -7.03 -13.69 5.44
C ILE A 235 -6.89 -12.29 4.86
N HIS A 236 -7.73 -11.38 5.27
CA HIS A 236 -7.58 -9.95 5.03
C HIS A 236 -7.23 -9.23 6.34
N PHE A 237 -6.81 -7.98 6.25
CA PHE A 237 -6.34 -7.20 7.41
C PHE A 237 -7.38 -7.06 8.54
N GLY A 238 -8.66 -7.09 8.24
CA GLY A 238 -9.71 -7.08 9.27
C GLY A 238 -9.87 -8.39 10.05
N ALA A 239 -9.03 -9.40 9.77
CA ALA A 239 -9.00 -10.69 10.46
C ALA A 239 -7.63 -10.95 11.15
N LEU A 240 -6.82 -9.90 11.32
CA LEU A 240 -5.59 -9.90 12.12
C LEU A 240 -5.91 -9.91 13.61
#